data_0e11946779223315313e1d0e7487ff8e
#
_entry.id   0e11946779223315313e1d0e7487ff8e
#
_cell.length_a   1.000
_cell.length_b   1.000
_cell.length_c   1.000
_cell.angle_alpha   90.00
_cell.angle_beta   90.00
_cell.angle_gamma   90.00
#
_symmetry.space_group_name_H-M   'P 1'
#
loop_
_entity.id
_entity.type
_entity.pdbx_description
1 polymer ?
#
loop_
_entity_poly.entity_id
_entity_poly.type
_entity_poly.pdbx_seq_one_letter_code
_entity_poly.pdbx_strand_id
1 'polypeptide(L)'
;DIVYIYKTESGPMRMSSRVGLRSPLYCTGVGKAILATLPGDELEDIWTHSNVQKLTDKTITDLEELRSQLVEVRANGYAIDDEENELGVRCVAVAIPGADGRAESAFSISGLAPYMTPERIRRIATLALDARTDILADLGLR
;
A
#
# COMPACT_ATOMS: atom_id res chain seq x y z
N ASP A 1 8.17 6.65 6.60
CA ASP A 1 6.85 6.28 7.16
C ASP A 1 5.72 6.91 6.35
N ILE A 2 4.56 6.27 6.36
CA ILE A 2 3.28 6.88 5.98
C ILE A 2 2.56 7.41 7.22
N VAL A 3 1.62 8.32 7.01
CA VAL A 3 0.68 8.80 8.06
C VAL A 3 -0.73 8.67 7.52
N TYR A 4 -1.60 8.02 8.29
CA TYR A 4 -3.03 7.95 7.93
C TYR A 4 -3.71 9.29 8.20
N ILE A 5 -4.24 9.92 7.17
CA ILE A 5 -4.92 11.23 7.26
C ILE A 5 -6.45 11.10 7.26
N TYR A 6 -6.98 9.99 6.75
CA TYR A 6 -8.41 9.70 6.72
C TYR A 6 -8.64 8.20 6.84
N LYS A 7 -9.70 7.81 7.52
CA LYS A 7 -10.14 6.43 7.65
C LYS A 7 -11.65 6.36 7.81
N THR A 8 -12.25 5.38 7.15
CA THR A 8 -13.63 4.97 7.39
C THR A 8 -13.67 3.48 7.66
N GLU A 9 -14.58 3.06 8.52
CA GLU A 9 -14.79 1.66 8.87
C GLU A 9 -16.26 1.28 8.67
N SER A 10 -16.48 0.09 8.16
CA SER A 10 -17.83 -0.49 8.07
C SER A 10 -17.89 -1.80 8.86
N GLY A 11 -18.97 -1.98 9.60
CA GLY A 11 -19.19 -3.16 10.43
C GLY A 11 -18.50 -3.11 11.79
N PRO A 12 -18.52 -4.22 12.54
CA PRO A 12 -18.02 -4.29 13.92
C PRO A 12 -16.50 -4.42 14.03
N MET A 13 -15.80 -4.69 12.92
CA MET A 13 -14.36 -4.91 12.92
C MET A 13 -13.58 -3.62 13.08
N ARG A 14 -12.59 -3.65 13.96
CA ARG A 14 -11.64 -2.55 14.18
C ARG A 14 -10.25 -2.96 13.71
N MET A 15 -9.61 -2.10 12.92
CA MET A 15 -8.21 -2.23 12.51
C MET A 15 -7.31 -1.42 13.44
N SER A 16 -6.05 -1.82 13.55
CA SER A 16 -5.06 -1.08 14.34
C SER A 16 -4.74 0.31 13.77
N SER A 17 -4.88 0.49 12.45
CA SER A 17 -4.66 1.78 11.79
C SER A 17 -5.62 2.86 12.30
N ARG A 18 -5.10 4.07 12.55
CA ARG A 18 -5.84 5.24 13.03
C ARG A 18 -5.33 6.51 12.37
N VAL A 19 -6.19 7.49 12.21
CA VAL A 19 -5.79 8.83 11.75
C VAL A 19 -4.70 9.38 12.67
N GLY A 20 -3.61 9.89 12.08
CA GLY A 20 -2.42 10.36 12.78
C GLY A 20 -1.39 9.27 13.12
N LEU A 21 -1.74 7.98 12.96
CA LEU A 21 -0.78 6.89 13.18
C LEU A 21 0.25 6.86 12.06
N ARG A 22 1.51 6.75 12.44
CA ARG A 22 2.63 6.44 11.53
C ARG A 22 2.77 4.93 11.35
N SER A 23 3.05 4.52 10.14
CA SER A 23 3.31 3.11 9.81
C SER A 23 4.46 3.00 8.80
N PRO A 24 5.18 1.87 8.77
CA PRO A 24 6.29 1.70 7.84
C PRO A 24 5.84 1.69 6.37
N LEU A 25 6.71 2.19 5.49
CA LEU A 25 6.50 2.11 4.03
C LEU A 25 6.65 0.69 3.50
N TYR A 26 7.64 -0.06 3.96
CA TYR A 26 8.07 -1.33 3.36
C TYR A 26 7.07 -2.48 3.53
N CYS A 27 6.20 -2.45 4.54
CA CYS A 27 5.29 -3.56 4.88
C CYS A 27 3.81 -3.19 4.90
N THR A 28 3.45 -1.96 4.51
CA THR A 28 2.06 -1.55 4.35
C THR A 28 1.67 -1.50 2.87
N GLY A 29 0.42 -1.80 2.57
CA GLY A 29 -0.08 -1.71 1.19
C GLY A 29 0.10 -0.30 0.60
N VAL A 30 -0.33 0.73 1.33
CA VAL A 30 -0.18 2.13 0.91
C VAL A 30 1.29 2.53 0.76
N GLY A 31 2.16 2.08 1.66
CA GLY A 31 3.59 2.33 1.58
C GLY A 31 4.23 1.69 0.35
N LYS A 32 3.96 0.42 0.08
CA LYS A 32 4.47 -0.28 -1.12
C LYS A 32 3.91 0.33 -2.41
N ALA A 33 2.64 0.76 -2.42
CA ALA A 33 2.06 1.44 -3.57
C ALA A 33 2.80 2.76 -3.88
N ILE A 34 3.15 3.55 -2.87
CA ILE A 34 3.96 4.78 -3.02
C ILE A 34 5.38 4.44 -3.48
N LEU A 35 6.06 3.52 -2.79
CA LEU A 35 7.43 3.11 -3.14
C LEU A 35 7.55 2.63 -4.58
N ALA A 36 6.52 2.00 -5.13
CA ALA A 36 6.50 1.55 -6.51
C ALA A 36 6.56 2.69 -7.54
N THR A 37 6.24 3.93 -7.15
CA THR A 37 6.29 5.10 -8.03
C THR A 37 7.65 5.81 -8.00
N LEU A 38 8.54 5.43 -7.08
CA LEU A 38 9.82 6.09 -6.88
C LEU A 38 10.93 5.49 -7.75
N PRO A 39 11.94 6.29 -8.15
CA PRO A 39 13.19 5.79 -8.72
C PRO A 39 13.92 4.83 -7.78
N GLY A 40 14.77 3.98 -8.35
CA GLY A 40 15.45 2.94 -7.60
C GLY A 40 16.46 3.45 -6.56
N ASP A 41 17.13 4.57 -6.84
CA ASP A 41 18.05 5.24 -5.92
C ASP A 41 17.34 5.83 -4.70
N GLU A 42 16.17 6.41 -4.89
CA GLU A 42 15.35 6.92 -3.79
C GLU A 42 14.78 5.78 -2.92
N LEU A 43 14.37 4.68 -3.54
CA LEU A 43 13.96 3.48 -2.80
C LEU A 43 15.09 2.98 -1.90
N GLU A 44 16.32 2.95 -2.41
CA GLU A 44 17.49 2.51 -1.65
C GLU A 44 17.82 3.45 -0.49
N ASP A 45 17.73 4.77 -0.73
CA ASP A 45 17.91 5.77 0.32
C ASP A 45 16.85 5.64 1.43
N ILE A 46 15.58 5.50 1.06
CA ILE A 46 14.48 5.29 2.01
C ILE A 46 14.69 4.00 2.81
N TRP A 47 15.09 2.91 2.15
CA TRP A 47 15.35 1.65 2.82
C TRP A 47 16.48 1.75 3.83
N THR A 48 17.59 2.39 3.45
CA THR A 48 18.78 2.56 4.31
C THR A 48 18.45 3.36 5.57
N HIS A 49 17.55 4.34 5.46
CA HIS A 49 17.10 5.16 6.59
C HIS A 49 15.85 4.62 7.31
N SER A 50 15.32 3.49 6.86
CA SER A 50 14.19 2.84 7.51
C SER A 50 14.66 1.93 8.64
N ASN A 51 13.94 1.95 9.77
CA ASN A 51 14.13 0.96 10.84
C ASN A 51 13.33 -0.30 10.48
N VAL A 52 13.89 -1.13 9.59
CA VAL A 52 13.22 -2.35 9.13
C VAL A 52 13.15 -3.37 10.26
N GLN A 53 11.94 -3.74 10.64
CA GLN A 53 11.67 -4.74 11.68
C GLN A 53 10.73 -5.81 11.13
N LYS A 54 10.91 -7.03 11.58
CA LYS A 54 10.01 -8.15 11.31
C LYS A 54 8.80 -8.07 12.25
N LEU A 55 7.68 -7.54 11.76
CA LEU A 55 6.44 -7.37 12.53
C LEU A 55 5.60 -8.66 12.56
N THR A 56 5.67 -9.45 11.49
CA THR A 56 5.04 -10.77 11.36
C THR A 56 6.01 -11.72 10.67
N ASP A 57 5.65 -12.98 10.57
CA ASP A 57 6.47 -13.94 9.81
C ASP A 57 6.47 -13.66 8.30
N LYS A 58 5.53 -12.85 7.81
CA LYS A 58 5.41 -12.47 6.40
C LYS A 58 6.02 -11.09 6.09
N THR A 59 6.49 -10.36 7.09
CA THR A 59 7.12 -9.05 6.86
C THR A 59 8.35 -9.20 5.99
N ILE A 60 8.41 -8.46 4.88
CA ILE A 60 9.60 -8.37 4.02
C ILE A 60 10.66 -7.58 4.77
N THR A 61 11.83 -8.17 4.95
CA THR A 61 12.98 -7.57 5.63
C THR A 61 14.23 -7.52 4.75
N ASP A 62 14.09 -7.86 3.48
CA ASP A 62 15.15 -7.84 2.47
C ASP A 62 14.80 -6.87 1.34
N LEU A 63 15.75 -6.03 0.94
CA LEU A 63 15.54 -5.00 -0.09
C LEU A 63 15.28 -5.61 -1.47
N GLU A 64 15.95 -6.69 -1.83
CA GLU A 64 15.77 -7.32 -3.14
C GLU A 64 14.41 -8.02 -3.26
N GLU A 65 13.94 -8.61 -2.17
CA GLU A 65 12.59 -9.14 -2.08
C GLU A 65 11.55 -8.01 -2.25
N LEU A 66 11.75 -6.88 -1.57
CA LEU A 66 10.90 -5.70 -1.75
C LEU A 66 10.94 -5.20 -3.20
N ARG A 67 12.12 -5.07 -3.81
CA ARG A 67 12.28 -4.66 -5.22
C ARG A 67 11.47 -5.57 -6.16
N SER A 68 11.55 -6.87 -5.95
CA SER A 68 10.79 -7.86 -6.74
C SER A 68 9.29 -7.65 -6.63
N GLN A 69 8.77 -7.44 -5.42
CA GLN A 69 7.35 -7.11 -5.23
C GLN A 69 6.97 -5.77 -5.88
N LEU A 70 7.81 -4.76 -5.79
CA LEU A 70 7.51 -3.46 -6.41
C LEU A 70 7.46 -3.51 -7.95
N VAL A 71 8.17 -4.45 -8.58
CA VAL A 71 8.01 -4.73 -10.02
C VAL A 71 6.59 -5.21 -10.33
N GLU A 72 6.06 -6.13 -9.53
CA GLU A 72 4.69 -6.61 -9.67
C GLU A 72 3.66 -5.51 -9.40
N VAL A 73 3.90 -4.68 -8.39
CA VAL A 73 3.04 -3.52 -8.07
C VAL A 73 2.97 -2.56 -9.25
N ARG A 74 4.10 -2.26 -9.89
CA ARG A 74 4.13 -1.41 -11.11
C ARG A 74 3.36 -2.02 -12.26
N ALA A 75 3.52 -3.33 -12.49
CA ALA A 75 2.84 -4.04 -13.56
C ALA A 75 1.32 -4.11 -13.35
N ASN A 76 0.89 -4.34 -12.12
CA ASN A 76 -0.52 -4.51 -11.77
C ASN A 76 -1.24 -3.19 -11.45
N GLY A 77 -0.50 -2.15 -11.05
CA GLY A 77 -1.01 -0.85 -10.64
C GLY A 77 -1.55 -0.79 -9.19
N TYR A 78 -1.43 -1.88 -8.42
CA TYR A 78 -1.83 -1.94 -7.02
C TYR A 78 -0.86 -2.77 -6.19
N ALA A 79 -0.81 -2.51 -4.91
CA ALA A 79 -0.02 -3.26 -3.93
C ALA A 79 -0.92 -4.09 -3.02
N ILE A 80 -0.38 -5.20 -2.51
CA ILE A 80 -1.01 -6.02 -1.48
C ILE A 80 -0.12 -6.03 -0.24
N ASP A 81 -0.70 -5.77 0.93
CA ASP A 81 -0.14 -6.15 2.21
C ASP A 81 -0.80 -7.47 2.61
N ASP A 82 -0.05 -8.56 2.54
CA ASP A 82 -0.52 -9.90 2.93
C ASP A 82 -0.04 -10.24 4.34
N GLU A 83 -0.69 -9.65 5.34
CA GLU A 83 -0.36 -9.89 6.75
C GLU A 83 1.08 -9.49 7.13
N GLU A 84 1.69 -8.57 6.37
CA GLU A 84 3.08 -8.13 6.57
C GLU A 84 3.20 -7.12 7.72
N ASN A 85 2.26 -6.18 7.81
CA ASN A 85 2.21 -5.17 8.86
C ASN A 85 1.45 -5.66 10.11
N GLU A 86 0.38 -6.41 9.92
CA GLU A 86 -0.48 -6.93 11.00
C GLU A 86 -0.99 -8.32 10.63
N LEU A 87 -0.72 -9.30 11.50
CA LEU A 87 -1.19 -10.67 11.31
C LEU A 87 -2.74 -10.70 11.26
N GLY A 88 -3.27 -11.44 10.31
CA GLY A 88 -4.73 -11.58 10.12
C GLY A 88 -5.37 -10.44 9.31
N VAL A 89 -4.61 -9.44 8.90
CA VAL A 89 -5.07 -8.31 8.07
C VAL A 89 -4.44 -8.36 6.69
N ARG A 90 -5.26 -8.18 5.67
CA ARG A 90 -4.82 -8.11 4.28
C ARG A 90 -5.39 -6.84 3.62
N CYS A 91 -4.56 -6.12 2.87
CA CYS A 91 -4.93 -4.85 2.25
C CYS A 91 -4.64 -4.86 0.76
N VAL A 92 -5.47 -4.15 0.00
CA VAL A 92 -5.21 -3.76 -1.39
C VAL A 92 -5.07 -2.25 -1.41
N ALA A 93 -3.99 -1.73 -1.99
CA ALA A 93 -3.69 -0.32 -2.02
C ALA A 93 -3.31 0.17 -3.42
N VAL A 94 -3.69 1.40 -3.74
CA VAL A 94 -3.31 2.10 -4.96
C VAL A 94 -2.72 3.46 -4.63
N ALA A 95 -1.66 3.83 -5.33
CA ALA A 95 -1.04 5.14 -5.22
C ALA A 95 -1.80 6.16 -6.07
N ILE A 96 -1.79 7.41 -5.64
CA ILE A 96 -2.30 8.57 -6.40
C ILE A 96 -1.08 9.37 -6.84
N PRO A 97 -0.56 9.15 -8.06
CA PRO A 97 0.61 9.87 -8.56
C PRO A 97 0.27 11.31 -8.90
N GLY A 98 1.24 12.19 -8.66
CA GLY A 98 1.22 13.57 -9.15
C GLY A 98 1.56 13.67 -10.63
N ALA A 99 1.67 14.90 -11.13
CA ALA A 99 1.97 15.19 -12.53
C ALA A 99 3.35 14.68 -13.00
N ASP A 100 4.28 14.49 -12.08
CA ASP A 100 5.61 13.93 -12.31
C ASP A 100 5.65 12.39 -12.26
N GLY A 101 4.50 11.75 -12.04
CA GLY A 101 4.38 10.29 -11.90
C GLY A 101 4.72 9.75 -10.51
N ARG A 102 5.17 10.59 -9.58
CA ARG A 102 5.50 10.20 -8.20
C ARG A 102 4.27 10.34 -7.32
N ALA A 103 4.10 9.45 -6.37
CA ALA A 103 2.99 9.51 -5.43
C ALA A 103 3.46 9.92 -4.03
N GLU A 104 2.78 10.93 -3.49
CA GLU A 104 2.88 11.31 -2.07
C GLU A 104 1.65 10.85 -1.27
N SER A 105 0.66 10.30 -1.95
CA SER A 105 -0.56 9.80 -1.34
C SER A 105 -1.00 8.48 -1.96
N ALA A 106 -1.74 7.70 -1.18
CA ALA A 106 -2.32 6.44 -1.57
C ALA A 106 -3.56 6.16 -0.73
N PHE A 107 -4.40 5.25 -1.16
CA PHE A 107 -5.46 4.71 -0.34
C PHE A 107 -5.51 3.19 -0.39
N SER A 108 -6.13 2.58 0.60
CA SER A 108 -6.26 1.12 0.66
C SER A 108 -7.61 0.68 1.17
N ILE A 109 -7.95 -0.53 0.82
CA ILE A 109 -9.08 -1.27 1.36
C ILE A 109 -8.52 -2.47 2.13
N SER A 110 -8.85 -2.54 3.41
CA SER A 110 -8.36 -3.57 4.33
C SER A 110 -9.48 -4.47 4.79
N GLY A 111 -9.15 -5.73 5.04
CA GLY A 111 -10.08 -6.70 5.56
C GLY A 111 -9.36 -7.82 6.33
N LEU A 112 -10.11 -8.65 7.05
CA LEU A 112 -9.54 -9.85 7.67
C LEU A 112 -9.08 -10.83 6.59
N ALA A 113 -7.88 -11.36 6.75
CA ALA A 113 -7.24 -12.23 5.77
C ALA A 113 -8.11 -13.41 5.29
N PRO A 114 -8.90 -14.12 6.15
CA PRO A 114 -9.77 -15.19 5.68
C PRO A 114 -10.88 -14.73 4.70
N TYR A 115 -11.31 -13.48 4.80
CA TYR A 115 -12.33 -12.91 3.91
C TYR A 115 -11.75 -12.21 2.68
N MET A 116 -10.45 -11.93 2.70
CA MET A 116 -9.71 -11.32 1.58
C MET A 116 -9.14 -12.41 0.67
N THR A 117 -10.04 -13.18 0.04
CA THR A 117 -9.67 -14.23 -0.90
C THR A 117 -9.03 -13.65 -2.17
N PRO A 118 -8.25 -14.43 -2.94
CA PRO A 118 -7.67 -13.98 -4.20
C PRO A 118 -8.69 -13.38 -5.17
N GLU A 119 -9.89 -13.96 -5.25
CA GLU A 119 -10.97 -13.42 -6.09
C GLU A 119 -11.45 -12.06 -5.59
N ARG A 120 -11.66 -11.93 -4.28
CA ARG A 120 -12.09 -10.67 -3.66
C ARG A 120 -11.02 -9.59 -3.80
N ILE A 121 -9.75 -9.94 -3.65
CA ILE A 121 -8.62 -9.02 -3.88
C ILE A 121 -8.64 -8.49 -5.31
N ARG A 122 -8.79 -9.36 -6.33
CA ARG A 122 -8.87 -8.90 -7.73
C ARG A 122 -10.03 -7.95 -7.97
N ARG A 123 -11.21 -8.25 -7.41
CA ARG A 123 -12.38 -7.38 -7.50
C ARG A 123 -12.15 -6.03 -6.82
N ILE A 124 -11.59 -6.03 -5.62
CA ILE A 124 -11.26 -4.79 -4.89
C ILE A 124 -10.21 -3.99 -5.67
N ALA A 125 -9.19 -4.64 -6.22
CA ALA A 125 -8.15 -3.99 -7.01
C ALA A 125 -8.74 -3.28 -8.24
N THR A 126 -9.66 -3.93 -8.97
CA THR A 126 -10.35 -3.29 -10.09
C THR A 126 -11.11 -2.04 -9.66
N LEU A 127 -11.90 -2.13 -8.60
CA LEU A 127 -12.66 -0.98 -8.07
C LEU A 127 -11.74 0.15 -7.57
N ALA A 128 -10.60 -0.21 -6.94
CA ALA A 128 -9.63 0.77 -6.48
C ALA A 128 -8.93 1.47 -7.64
N LEU A 129 -8.61 0.75 -8.72
CA LEU A 129 -8.03 1.34 -9.93
C LEU A 129 -9.01 2.27 -10.65
N ASP A 130 -10.29 1.91 -10.72
CA ASP A 130 -11.34 2.76 -11.26
C ASP A 130 -11.49 4.04 -10.42
N ALA A 131 -11.58 3.90 -9.10
CA ALA A 131 -11.65 5.04 -8.19
C ALA A 131 -10.41 5.96 -8.29
N ARG A 132 -9.21 5.40 -8.45
CA ARG A 132 -8.00 6.19 -8.71
C ARG A 132 -8.14 7.01 -9.99
N THR A 133 -8.68 6.42 -11.06
CA THR A 133 -8.88 7.11 -12.33
C THR A 133 -9.80 8.31 -12.17
N ASP A 134 -10.90 8.15 -11.44
CA ASP A 134 -11.84 9.23 -11.14
C ASP A 134 -11.18 10.33 -10.29
N ILE A 135 -10.44 9.95 -9.25
CA ILE A 135 -9.69 10.89 -8.40
C ILE A 135 -8.69 11.71 -9.22
N LEU A 136 -7.91 11.06 -10.09
CA LEU A 136 -6.94 11.74 -10.95
C LEU A 136 -7.62 12.72 -11.91
N ALA A 137 -8.77 12.34 -12.47
CA ALA A 137 -9.55 13.23 -13.32
C ALA A 137 -10.07 14.46 -12.57
N ASP A 138 -10.59 14.27 -11.35
CA ASP A 138 -11.06 15.36 -10.49
C ASP A 138 -9.92 16.32 -10.06
N LEU A 139 -8.71 15.79 -9.90
CA LEU A 139 -7.52 16.57 -9.60
C LEU A 139 -6.89 17.23 -10.85
N GLY A 140 -7.43 16.99 -12.05
CA GLY A 140 -6.85 17.47 -13.32
C GLY A 140 -5.55 16.77 -13.69
N LEU A 141 -5.28 15.60 -13.13
CA LEU A 141 -4.13 14.75 -13.43
C LEU A 141 -4.53 13.63 -14.41
N ARG A 142 -3.58 13.20 -15.22
CA ARG A 142 -3.82 12.14 -16.22
C ARG A 142 -2.79 11.05 -16.11
#